data_6d8b24418ec08161c7cca47dedf52597
#
_entry.id   6d8b24418ec08161c7cca47dedf52597
#
_cell.length_a   1.000
_cell.length_b   1.000
_cell.length_c   1.000
_cell.angle_alpha   90.00
_cell.angle_beta   90.00
_cell.angle_gamma   90.00
#
_symmetry.space_group_name_H-M   'P 1'
#
loop_
_entity.id
_entity.type
_entity.pdbx_description
1 polymer ?
#
loop_
_entity_poly.entity_id
_entity_poly.type
_entity_poly.pdbx_seq_one_letter_code
_entity_poly.pdbx_strand_id
1 'polypeptide(L)'
;MKRKVAIGIQDFSKIKERNAFYIDKTEFIREWWESGDDVTLITRPRRFGKTLTMSMVEQFFSIDVQNTEELFQDTAIKQVEEVWKLKGSYPVISLTFSDVKETDGEKTKRRIAGLIAEIYNRFAYLTEKEIMTPAEKDYFWNIASQKEPEEIVVSLRRLSEFLYRYYGKKVLIGIKK
;
A
#
# COMPACT_ATOMS: atom_id res chain seq x y z
N MET A 1 0.69 -26.02 -20.98
CA MET A 1 0.05 -26.24 -19.65
C MET A 1 -1.18 -25.36 -19.52
N LYS A 2 -2.35 -25.86 -19.10
CA LYS A 2 -3.53 -25.01 -18.82
C LYS A 2 -3.29 -24.24 -17.53
N ARG A 3 -3.30 -22.90 -17.60
CA ARG A 3 -3.22 -22.04 -16.39
C ARG A 3 -4.46 -22.22 -15.53
N LYS A 4 -4.28 -22.36 -14.22
CA LYS A 4 -5.39 -22.48 -13.26
C LYS A 4 -6.00 -21.11 -12.98
N VAL A 5 -7.33 -21.06 -12.87
CA VAL A 5 -8.02 -19.81 -12.49
C VAL A 5 -7.69 -19.46 -11.03
N ALA A 6 -7.30 -18.23 -10.80
CA ALA A 6 -6.93 -17.70 -9.49
C ALA A 6 -8.18 -17.31 -8.68
N ILE A 7 -8.83 -18.27 -8.03
CA ILE A 7 -9.99 -17.98 -7.17
C ILE A 7 -9.47 -17.55 -5.78
N GLY A 8 -9.92 -16.38 -5.30
CA GLY A 8 -9.63 -15.89 -3.94
C GLY A 8 -8.23 -15.30 -3.73
N ILE A 9 -7.38 -15.21 -4.77
CA ILE A 9 -6.09 -14.54 -4.67
C ILE A 9 -6.31 -13.03 -4.58
N GLN A 10 -5.76 -12.42 -3.55
CA GLN A 10 -5.86 -10.97 -3.27
C GLN A 10 -4.54 -10.23 -3.49
N ASP A 11 -3.44 -10.94 -3.59
CA ASP A 11 -2.10 -10.43 -3.79
C ASP A 11 -1.67 -10.66 -5.23
N PHE A 12 -1.23 -9.58 -5.88
CA PHE A 12 -0.83 -9.62 -7.30
C PHE A 12 0.43 -10.47 -7.52
N SER A 13 1.40 -10.45 -6.59
CA SER A 13 2.60 -11.27 -6.68
C SER A 13 2.26 -12.77 -6.77
N LYS A 14 1.32 -13.22 -5.94
CA LYS A 14 0.90 -14.63 -5.90
C LYS A 14 0.26 -15.14 -7.20
N ILE A 15 -0.33 -14.25 -8.01
CA ILE A 15 -0.85 -14.62 -9.33
C ILE A 15 0.30 -15.04 -10.25
N LYS A 16 1.36 -14.24 -10.26
CA LYS A 16 2.54 -14.49 -11.09
C LYS A 16 3.33 -15.69 -10.58
N GLU A 17 3.63 -15.75 -9.29
CA GLU A 17 4.35 -16.87 -8.66
C GLU A 17 3.68 -18.23 -8.93
N ARG A 18 2.35 -18.27 -8.90
CA ARG A 18 1.57 -19.50 -9.16
C ARG A 18 1.27 -19.74 -10.64
N ASN A 19 1.76 -18.89 -11.53
CA ASN A 19 1.42 -18.90 -12.96
C ASN A 19 -0.10 -19.06 -13.20
N ALA A 20 -0.89 -18.33 -12.40
CA ALA A 20 -2.34 -18.40 -12.46
C ALA A 20 -2.88 -17.62 -13.67
N PHE A 21 -4.06 -18.02 -14.15
CA PHE A 21 -4.73 -17.25 -15.21
C PHE A 21 -5.15 -15.88 -14.66
N TYR A 22 -4.69 -14.84 -15.31
CA TYR A 22 -5.00 -13.46 -14.96
C TYR A 22 -5.43 -12.69 -16.22
N ILE A 23 -6.54 -11.97 -16.11
CA ILE A 23 -6.95 -11.00 -17.12
C ILE A 23 -6.21 -9.71 -16.81
N ASP A 24 -5.36 -9.28 -17.71
CA ASP A 24 -4.54 -8.09 -17.50
C ASP A 24 -5.41 -6.84 -17.32
N LYS A 25 -5.19 -6.16 -16.20
CA LYS A 25 -5.84 -4.90 -15.81
C LYS A 25 -4.82 -3.82 -15.49
N THR A 26 -3.58 -4.01 -15.90
CA THR A 26 -2.49 -3.07 -15.58
C THR A 26 -2.65 -1.71 -16.27
N GLU A 27 -3.47 -1.64 -17.31
CA GLU A 27 -3.89 -0.37 -17.93
C GLU A 27 -4.51 0.60 -16.91
N PHE A 28 -5.17 0.07 -15.87
CA PHE A 28 -5.68 0.87 -14.77
C PHE A 28 -4.61 1.72 -14.08
N ILE A 29 -3.35 1.26 -14.03
CA ILE A 29 -2.23 2.02 -13.45
C ILE A 29 -2.01 3.31 -14.24
N ARG A 30 -2.03 3.21 -15.57
CA ARG A 30 -1.89 4.37 -16.46
C ARG A 30 -3.07 5.32 -16.29
N GLU A 31 -4.29 4.82 -16.46
CA GLU A 31 -5.51 5.62 -16.36
C GLU A 31 -5.60 6.38 -15.04
N TRP A 32 -5.31 5.68 -13.94
CA TRP A 32 -5.30 6.28 -12.61
C TRP A 32 -4.23 7.35 -12.44
N TRP A 33 -3.03 7.10 -12.97
CA TRP A 33 -1.93 8.07 -12.85
C TRP A 33 -2.19 9.32 -13.71
N GLU A 34 -2.66 9.13 -14.93
CA GLU A 34 -2.95 10.20 -15.88
C GLU A 34 -4.18 11.03 -15.47
N SER A 35 -5.12 10.48 -14.70
CA SER A 35 -6.27 11.25 -14.20
C SER A 35 -5.86 12.41 -13.31
N GLY A 36 -4.72 12.29 -12.63
CA GLY A 36 -4.22 13.33 -11.72
C GLY A 36 -5.09 13.58 -10.49
N ASP A 37 -6.01 12.67 -10.19
CA ASP A 37 -6.92 12.80 -9.05
C ASP A 37 -6.17 12.65 -7.72
N ASP A 38 -6.39 13.58 -6.80
CA ASP A 38 -5.83 13.47 -5.44
C ASP A 38 -6.48 12.32 -4.64
N VAL A 39 -7.74 12.01 -4.92
CA VAL A 39 -8.49 10.92 -4.27
C VAL A 39 -9.29 10.13 -5.30
N THR A 40 -9.05 8.83 -5.36
CA THR A 40 -9.79 7.92 -6.25
C THR A 40 -10.55 6.86 -5.44
N LEU A 41 -11.84 6.74 -5.69
CA LEU A 41 -12.69 5.72 -5.07
C LEU A 41 -13.04 4.62 -6.08
N ILE A 42 -12.58 3.39 -5.81
CA ILE A 42 -12.90 2.23 -6.64
C ILE A 42 -14.20 1.58 -6.15
N THR A 43 -15.32 1.92 -6.76
CA THR A 43 -16.66 1.40 -6.45
C THR A 43 -17.00 0.23 -7.37
N ARG A 44 -16.54 -0.97 -7.06
CA ARG A 44 -16.91 -2.19 -7.82
C ARG A 44 -17.60 -3.20 -6.90
N PRO A 45 -18.52 -4.05 -7.40
CA PRO A 45 -19.14 -5.11 -6.61
C PRO A 45 -18.10 -6.05 -5.95
N ARG A 46 -18.53 -6.82 -4.96
CA ARG A 46 -17.67 -7.86 -4.37
C ARG A 46 -17.21 -8.85 -5.45
N ARG A 47 -15.98 -9.36 -5.32
CA ARG A 47 -15.34 -10.32 -6.26
C ARG A 47 -14.92 -9.75 -7.62
N PHE A 48 -15.02 -8.44 -7.84
CA PHE A 48 -14.55 -7.78 -9.07
C PHE A 48 -13.08 -7.32 -9.01
N GLY A 49 -12.28 -7.91 -8.13
CA GLY A 49 -10.84 -7.74 -8.11
C GLY A 49 -10.34 -6.43 -7.50
N LYS A 50 -11.15 -5.69 -6.72
CA LYS A 50 -10.70 -4.44 -6.06
C LYS A 50 -9.41 -4.60 -5.27
N THR A 51 -9.36 -5.58 -4.37
CA THR A 51 -8.18 -5.84 -3.52
C THR A 51 -6.97 -6.19 -4.37
N LEU A 52 -7.17 -6.97 -5.44
CA LEU A 52 -6.12 -7.34 -6.37
C LEU A 52 -5.60 -6.13 -7.16
N THR A 53 -6.50 -5.24 -7.63
CA THR A 53 -6.12 -4.00 -8.31
C THR A 53 -5.29 -3.10 -7.38
N MET A 54 -5.69 -2.98 -6.12
CA MET A 54 -4.92 -2.19 -5.15
C MET A 54 -3.56 -2.83 -4.82
N SER A 55 -3.50 -4.17 -4.72
CA SER A 55 -2.23 -4.87 -4.56
C SER A 55 -1.32 -4.67 -5.78
N MET A 56 -1.88 -4.69 -6.98
CA MET A 56 -1.15 -4.42 -8.22
C MET A 56 -0.55 -3.00 -8.23
N VAL A 57 -1.34 -1.98 -7.87
CA VAL A 57 -0.87 -0.60 -7.77
C VAL A 57 0.23 -0.46 -6.72
N GLU A 58 0.07 -1.08 -5.54
CA GLU A 58 1.07 -1.11 -4.49
C GLU A 58 2.37 -1.75 -4.99
N GLN A 59 2.31 -2.93 -5.61
CA GLN A 59 3.47 -3.63 -6.17
C GLN A 59 4.17 -2.84 -7.29
N PHE A 60 3.42 -2.05 -8.03
CA PHE A 60 3.98 -1.25 -9.12
C PHE A 60 4.74 -0.03 -8.60
N PHE A 61 4.14 0.76 -7.71
CA PHE A 61 4.71 2.04 -7.29
C PHE A 61 5.67 1.93 -6.11
N SER A 62 5.52 0.91 -5.23
CA SER A 62 6.24 0.86 -3.96
C SER A 62 7.75 0.77 -4.13
N ILE A 63 8.45 1.73 -3.54
CA ILE A 63 9.90 1.79 -3.46
C ILE A 63 10.48 0.73 -2.50
N ASP A 64 9.66 0.26 -1.55
CA ASP A 64 10.07 -0.73 -0.53
C ASP A 64 9.93 -2.18 -0.99
N VAL A 65 9.23 -2.42 -2.12
CA VAL A 65 9.03 -3.76 -2.67
C VAL A 65 10.06 -4.02 -3.75
N GLN A 66 10.97 -4.97 -3.47
CA GLN A 66 12.02 -5.35 -4.41
C GLN A 66 11.53 -6.39 -5.43
N ASN A 67 12.25 -6.50 -6.57
CA ASN A 67 12.05 -7.53 -7.60
C ASN A 67 10.64 -7.56 -8.22
N THR A 68 9.95 -6.41 -8.26
CA THR A 68 8.61 -6.33 -8.87
C THR A 68 8.64 -6.28 -10.40
N GLU A 69 9.81 -6.16 -11.01
CA GLU A 69 9.91 -6.05 -12.48
C GLU A 69 9.35 -7.27 -13.19
N GLU A 70 9.67 -8.47 -12.72
CA GLU A 70 9.17 -9.73 -13.28
C GLU A 70 7.64 -9.86 -13.20
N LEU A 71 7.02 -9.23 -12.20
CA LEU A 71 5.56 -9.25 -12.05
C LEU A 71 4.82 -8.58 -13.22
N PHE A 72 5.47 -7.62 -13.87
CA PHE A 72 4.85 -6.80 -14.91
C PHE A 72 5.42 -7.04 -16.32
N GLN A 73 6.36 -7.99 -16.51
CA GLN A 73 7.01 -8.23 -17.82
C GLN A 73 6.02 -8.50 -18.97
N ASP A 74 5.00 -9.33 -18.71
CA ASP A 74 4.03 -9.76 -19.71
C ASP A 74 2.70 -8.98 -19.61
N THR A 75 2.74 -7.72 -19.20
CA THR A 75 1.55 -6.90 -18.98
C THR A 75 1.54 -5.66 -19.87
N ALA A 76 0.34 -5.11 -20.10
CA ALA A 76 0.16 -3.93 -20.95
C ALA A 76 0.93 -2.70 -20.46
N ILE A 77 1.03 -2.51 -19.14
CA ILE A 77 1.73 -1.35 -18.56
C ILE A 77 3.22 -1.30 -18.91
N LYS A 78 3.84 -2.44 -19.22
CA LYS A 78 5.24 -2.53 -19.65
C LYS A 78 5.49 -1.74 -20.94
N GLN A 79 4.48 -1.61 -21.79
CA GLN A 79 4.59 -0.90 -23.09
C GLN A 79 4.41 0.62 -22.93
N VAL A 80 4.04 1.11 -21.75
CA VAL A 80 3.78 2.53 -21.51
C VAL A 80 5.01 3.15 -20.83
N GLU A 81 6.00 3.55 -21.62
CA GLU A 81 7.31 4.00 -21.12
C GLU A 81 7.22 5.10 -20.05
N GLU A 82 6.35 6.09 -20.23
CA GLU A 82 6.24 7.23 -19.31
C GLU A 82 5.77 6.79 -17.91
N VAL A 83 4.82 5.86 -17.84
CA VAL A 83 4.34 5.32 -16.57
C VAL A 83 5.29 4.25 -16.04
N TRP A 84 5.94 3.48 -16.92
CA TRP A 84 6.93 2.48 -16.52
C TRP A 84 8.10 3.08 -15.72
N LYS A 85 8.55 4.29 -16.07
CA LYS A 85 9.60 5.02 -15.32
C LYS A 85 9.23 5.30 -13.86
N LEU A 86 7.95 5.26 -13.52
CA LEU A 86 7.45 5.50 -12.17
C LEU A 86 7.46 4.25 -11.29
N LYS A 87 7.73 3.07 -11.88
CA LYS A 87 7.76 1.81 -11.16
C LYS A 87 8.82 1.83 -10.04
N GLY A 88 8.41 1.44 -8.84
CA GLY A 88 9.28 1.42 -7.66
C GLY A 88 9.79 2.79 -7.22
N SER A 89 9.05 3.88 -7.53
CA SER A 89 9.53 5.24 -7.30
C SER A 89 8.82 5.99 -6.18
N TYR A 90 7.80 5.41 -5.55
CA TYR A 90 7.00 6.08 -4.55
C TYR A 90 6.91 5.29 -3.24
N PRO A 91 6.98 5.96 -2.08
CA PRO A 91 6.60 5.32 -0.82
C PRO A 91 5.08 5.06 -0.83
N VAL A 92 4.68 3.85 -0.44
CA VAL A 92 3.28 3.41 -0.44
C VAL A 92 2.87 2.95 0.94
N ILE A 93 1.86 3.60 1.52
CA ILE A 93 1.18 3.17 2.73
C ILE A 93 -0.05 2.36 2.32
N SER A 94 -0.13 1.09 2.69
CA SER A 94 -1.26 0.23 2.40
C SER A 94 -1.95 -0.23 3.68
N LEU A 95 -3.25 0.08 3.79
CA LEU A 95 -4.11 -0.27 4.91
C LEU A 95 -5.22 -1.21 4.47
N THR A 96 -5.49 -2.26 5.25
CA THR A 96 -6.66 -3.11 5.04
C THR A 96 -7.51 -3.19 6.30
N PHE A 97 -8.79 -2.85 6.15
CA PHE A 97 -9.78 -2.96 7.20
C PHE A 97 -10.65 -4.23 7.08
N SER A 98 -10.27 -5.18 6.22
CA SER A 98 -11.06 -6.41 6.01
C SER A 98 -11.26 -7.24 7.27
N ASP A 99 -10.32 -7.15 8.22
CA ASP A 99 -10.33 -7.90 9.48
C ASP A 99 -10.88 -7.09 10.67
N VAL A 100 -11.28 -5.83 10.42
CA VAL A 100 -11.93 -5.00 11.43
C VAL A 100 -13.43 -5.27 11.38
N LYS A 101 -13.89 -6.22 12.19
CA LYS A 101 -15.29 -6.67 12.29
C LYS A 101 -15.87 -6.54 13.68
N GLU A 102 -15.23 -5.75 14.52
CA GLU A 102 -15.67 -5.56 15.90
C GLU A 102 -16.97 -4.76 15.96
N THR A 103 -17.85 -5.14 16.87
CA THR A 103 -19.09 -4.42 17.16
C THR A 103 -18.93 -3.40 18.27
N ASP A 104 -17.83 -3.48 19.01
CA ASP A 104 -17.47 -2.60 20.11
C ASP A 104 -16.49 -1.52 19.64
N GLY A 105 -16.79 -0.26 19.93
CA GLY A 105 -15.99 0.88 19.52
C GLY A 105 -14.56 0.86 20.05
N GLU A 106 -14.37 0.48 21.32
CA GLU A 106 -13.04 0.41 21.91
C GLU A 106 -12.19 -0.72 21.33
N LYS A 107 -12.81 -1.88 21.03
CA LYS A 107 -12.13 -2.97 20.35
C LYS A 107 -11.76 -2.59 18.93
N THR A 108 -12.67 -1.91 18.21
CA THR A 108 -12.42 -1.37 16.89
C THR A 108 -11.22 -0.41 16.89
N LYS A 109 -11.19 0.53 17.84
CA LYS A 109 -10.10 1.50 18.01
C LYS A 109 -8.75 0.80 18.23
N ARG A 110 -8.72 -0.18 19.15
CA ARG A 110 -7.50 -0.98 19.41
C ARG A 110 -7.05 -1.77 18.17
N ARG A 111 -7.99 -2.34 17.41
CA ARG A 111 -7.65 -3.07 16.19
C ARG A 111 -7.03 -2.15 15.14
N ILE A 112 -7.59 -0.95 14.96
CA ILE A 112 -7.05 0.07 14.06
C ILE A 112 -5.67 0.51 14.54
N ALA A 113 -5.47 0.72 15.85
CA ALA A 113 -4.17 1.04 16.42
C ALA A 113 -3.12 -0.03 16.09
N GLY A 114 -3.51 -1.31 16.19
CA GLY A 114 -2.65 -2.42 15.81
C GLY A 114 -2.22 -2.37 14.34
N LEU A 115 -3.16 -2.14 13.44
CA LEU A 115 -2.87 -2.03 12.00
C LEU A 115 -1.91 -0.86 11.69
N ILE A 116 -2.10 0.27 12.36
CA ILE A 116 -1.22 1.43 12.19
C ILE A 116 0.17 1.15 12.76
N ALA A 117 0.25 0.50 13.93
CA ALA A 117 1.51 0.09 14.52
C ALA A 117 2.31 -0.86 13.59
N GLU A 118 1.64 -1.82 12.94
CA GLU A 118 2.27 -2.69 11.94
C GLU A 118 2.87 -1.89 10.78
N ILE A 119 2.17 -0.85 10.31
CA ILE A 119 2.68 0.03 9.24
C ILE A 119 3.89 0.82 9.72
N TYR A 120 3.84 1.41 10.92
CA TYR A 120 4.97 2.13 11.50
C TYR A 120 6.20 1.22 11.63
N ASN A 121 6.02 -0.01 12.12
CA ASN A 121 7.10 -0.98 12.25
C ASN A 121 7.73 -1.35 10.89
N ARG A 122 6.95 -1.39 9.81
CA ARG A 122 7.49 -1.58 8.45
C ARG A 122 8.47 -0.47 8.05
N PHE A 123 8.23 0.75 8.51
CA PHE A 123 9.06 1.92 8.23
C PHE A 123 10.01 2.30 9.37
N ALA A 124 10.31 1.38 10.29
CA ALA A 124 11.15 1.65 11.46
C ALA A 124 12.54 2.19 11.10
N TYR A 125 13.09 1.84 9.94
CA TYR A 125 14.37 2.34 9.43
C TYR A 125 14.44 3.87 9.32
N LEU A 126 13.29 4.57 9.24
CA LEU A 126 13.27 6.03 9.21
C LEU A 126 13.82 6.65 10.50
N THR A 127 13.71 5.95 11.64
CA THR A 127 14.19 6.45 12.94
C THR A 127 15.72 6.43 13.05
N GLU A 128 16.39 5.65 12.22
CA GLU A 128 17.85 5.59 12.15
C GLU A 128 18.45 6.73 11.31
N LYS A 129 17.60 7.46 10.60
CA LYS A 129 18.00 8.55 9.72
C LYS A 129 17.90 9.91 10.44
N GLU A 130 18.68 10.87 9.99
CA GLU A 130 18.69 12.24 10.55
C GLU A 130 17.54 13.11 10.01
N ILE A 131 16.38 12.52 9.76
CA ILE A 131 15.19 13.19 9.24
C ILE A 131 14.16 13.51 10.33
N MET A 132 14.36 12.99 11.53
CA MET A 132 13.46 13.14 12.67
C MET A 132 14.18 13.77 13.85
N THR A 133 13.49 14.69 14.53
CA THR A 133 13.89 15.19 15.84
C THR A 133 13.76 14.09 16.90
N PRO A 134 14.41 14.22 18.07
CA PRO A 134 14.20 13.25 19.17
C PRO A 134 12.74 13.08 19.55
N ALA A 135 11.97 14.16 19.67
CA ALA A 135 10.55 14.11 19.97
C ALA A 135 9.71 13.37 18.89
N GLU A 136 10.09 13.52 17.62
CA GLU A 136 9.43 12.78 16.52
C GLU A 136 9.77 11.29 16.56
N LYS A 137 10.97 10.92 16.97
CA LYS A 137 11.35 9.50 17.19
C LYS A 137 10.57 8.90 18.35
N ASP A 138 10.41 9.64 19.45
CA ASP A 138 9.60 9.21 20.59
C ASP A 138 8.14 9.02 20.18
N TYR A 139 7.57 9.99 19.43
CA TYR A 139 6.23 9.87 18.87
C TYR A 139 6.12 8.63 17.97
N PHE A 140 7.06 8.42 17.05
CA PHE A 140 7.08 7.27 16.15
C PHE A 140 7.00 5.95 16.92
N TRP A 141 7.83 5.79 17.94
CA TRP A 141 7.88 4.57 18.73
C TRP A 141 6.67 4.40 19.67
N ASN A 142 6.04 5.49 20.12
CA ASN A 142 4.78 5.42 20.85
C ASN A 142 3.67 4.82 19.99
N ILE A 143 3.55 5.25 18.73
CA ILE A 143 2.59 4.67 17.78
C ILE A 143 2.96 3.22 17.44
N ALA A 144 4.21 2.95 17.08
CA ALA A 144 4.69 1.61 16.71
C ALA A 144 4.51 0.57 17.82
N SER A 145 4.53 0.99 19.09
CA SER A 145 4.33 0.14 20.29
C SER A 145 2.91 0.20 20.88
N GLN A 146 1.99 0.93 20.25
CA GLN A 146 0.59 1.10 20.68
C GLN A 146 0.44 1.68 22.11
N LYS A 147 1.40 2.49 22.59
CA LYS A 147 1.35 3.05 23.94
C LYS A 147 0.23 4.08 24.12
N GLU A 148 -0.03 4.87 23.07
CA GLU A 148 -1.00 5.96 23.10
C GLU A 148 -1.98 5.86 21.93
N PRO A 149 -3.05 5.06 22.03
CA PRO A 149 -3.99 4.85 20.93
C PRO A 149 -4.79 6.10 20.55
N GLU A 150 -4.74 7.18 21.34
CA GLU A 150 -5.45 8.43 21.04
C GLU A 150 -4.79 9.25 19.91
N GLU A 151 -3.51 9.10 19.70
CA GLU A 151 -2.77 9.78 18.63
C GLU A 151 -2.94 9.19 17.22
N ILE A 152 -3.71 8.09 17.10
CA ILE A 152 -3.95 7.41 15.81
C ILE A 152 -4.51 8.34 14.74
N VAL A 153 -5.33 9.31 15.12
CA VAL A 153 -6.05 10.21 14.20
C VAL A 153 -5.10 10.94 13.25
N VAL A 154 -3.94 11.33 13.73
CA VAL A 154 -2.95 12.08 12.93
C VAL A 154 -1.77 11.22 12.46
N SER A 155 -1.72 9.95 12.88
CA SER A 155 -0.56 9.09 12.66
C SER A 155 -0.22 8.87 11.18
N LEU A 156 -1.21 8.61 10.33
CA LEU A 156 -0.98 8.43 8.89
C LEU A 156 -0.42 9.68 8.21
N ARG A 157 -0.90 10.86 8.62
CA ARG A 157 -0.35 12.12 8.11
C ARG A 157 1.10 12.29 8.55
N ARG A 158 1.40 12.05 9.83
CA ARG A 158 2.76 12.13 10.36
C ARG A 158 3.71 11.15 9.66
N LEU A 159 3.28 9.90 9.46
CA LEU A 159 4.09 8.92 8.73
C LEU A 159 4.35 9.38 7.28
N SER A 160 3.33 9.95 6.61
CA SER A 160 3.48 10.48 5.26
C SER A 160 4.48 11.66 5.22
N GLU A 161 4.48 12.53 6.23
CA GLU A 161 5.46 13.61 6.37
C GLU A 161 6.90 13.07 6.52
N PHE A 162 7.09 12.02 7.34
CA PHE A 162 8.40 11.38 7.52
C PHE A 162 8.90 10.71 6.23
N LEU A 163 8.02 9.98 5.55
CA LEU A 163 8.34 9.36 4.26
C LEU A 163 8.65 10.39 3.19
N TYR A 164 7.89 11.49 3.13
CA TYR A 164 8.16 12.58 2.21
C TYR A 164 9.52 13.22 2.46
N ARG A 165 9.89 13.49 3.72
CA ARG A 165 11.21 14.03 4.07
C ARG A 165 12.34 13.10 3.66
N TYR A 166 12.13 11.78 3.78
CA TYR A 166 13.15 10.79 3.46
C TYR A 166 13.32 10.59 1.95
N TYR A 167 12.21 10.43 1.22
CA TYR A 167 12.26 10.09 -0.20
C TYR A 167 12.18 11.30 -1.15
N GLY A 168 11.75 12.47 -0.67
CA GLY A 168 11.48 13.63 -1.53
C GLY A 168 10.34 13.41 -2.52
N LYS A 169 9.46 12.42 -2.26
CA LYS A 169 8.39 11.99 -3.15
C LYS A 169 7.04 12.02 -2.43
N LYS A 170 5.96 12.29 -3.18
CA LYS A 170 4.59 12.12 -2.68
C LYS A 170 4.38 10.71 -2.16
N VAL A 171 3.60 10.56 -1.10
CA VAL A 171 3.24 9.27 -0.53
C VAL A 171 1.90 8.83 -1.10
N LEU A 172 1.83 7.61 -1.62
CA LEU A 172 0.59 7.01 -2.08
C LEU A 172 -0.06 6.25 -0.92
N ILE A 173 -1.35 6.47 -0.69
CA ILE A 173 -2.08 5.81 0.40
C ILE A 173 -3.19 4.96 -0.20
N GLY A 174 -3.10 3.64 -0.02
CA GLY A 174 -4.12 2.68 -0.44
C GLY A 174 -4.93 2.16 0.75
N ILE A 175 -6.25 2.34 0.75
CA ILE A 175 -7.15 1.87 1.81
C ILE A 175 -8.08 0.81 1.24
N LYS A 176 -8.03 -0.39 1.82
CA LYS A 176 -8.83 -1.57 1.43
C LYS A 176 -9.87 -1.86 2.52
N LYS A 177 -11.11 -2.10 2.10
CA LYS A 177 -12.20 -2.56 2.97
C LYS A 177 -12.71 -3.92 2.54
#